data_378c7c31a3d3fb519335691bfbd3d9f5
#
_entry.id   378c7c31a3d3fb519335691bfbd3d9f5
#
_cell.length_a   1.000
_cell.length_b   1.000
_cell.length_c   1.000
_cell.angle_alpha   90.00
_cell.angle_beta   90.00
_cell.angle_gamma   90.00
#
_symmetry.space_group_name_H-M   'P 1'
#
loop_
_entity.id
_entity.type
_entity.pdbx_description
1 polymer ?
#
loop_
_entity_poly.entity_id
_entity_poly.type
_entity_poly.pdbx_seq_one_letter_code
_entity_poly.pdbx_strand_id
1 'polypeptide(L)'
;MNPLSIITSGAFAAALEKLTPLYCKRFSEEISLHFGSSLGAAHDSIPTRLAQGQVFDAFILARRGLDDLAVEGHLAKGQGWDLVESNIGVAIRVEDDAPDISTLVSLKETLLSSQRIALAASASGIYLKNEVFPMLGISDQMNQSAFTVLSERVGHVVARKEADIGFQQASEIIPIKSVRLVGFLPKEIR
;
A
#
# COMPACT_ATOMS: atom_id res chain seq x y z
N MET A 1 24.68 19.77 10.20
CA MET A 1 24.17 18.41 10.59
C MET A 1 23.68 17.75 9.32
N ASN A 2 23.82 16.44 9.18
CA ASN A 2 23.20 15.76 8.06
C ASN A 2 21.68 15.76 8.24
N PRO A 3 20.87 15.82 7.15
CA PRO A 3 19.44 15.71 7.22
C PRO A 3 19.02 14.38 7.88
N LEU A 4 17.97 14.40 8.70
CA LEU A 4 17.36 13.18 9.24
C LEU A 4 16.76 12.37 8.08
N SER A 5 17.25 11.15 7.88
CA SER A 5 16.85 10.27 6.78
C SER A 5 15.69 9.38 7.23
N ILE A 6 14.48 9.60 6.65
CA ILE A 6 13.28 8.84 6.97
C ILE A 6 12.83 8.05 5.74
N ILE A 7 12.63 6.73 5.89
CA ILE A 7 12.00 5.93 4.85
C ILE A 7 10.58 5.55 5.26
N THR A 8 9.63 5.71 4.32
CA THR A 8 8.23 5.39 4.56
C THR A 8 7.63 4.54 3.45
N SER A 9 6.64 3.72 3.80
CA SER A 9 5.81 3.05 2.80
C SER A 9 4.76 3.99 2.22
N GLY A 10 4.21 3.62 1.06
CA GLY A 10 3.23 4.41 0.33
C GLY A 10 2.02 4.82 1.18
N ALA A 11 1.61 3.96 2.11
CA ALA A 11 0.47 4.23 2.99
C ALA A 11 0.57 5.53 3.78
N PHE A 12 1.77 5.96 4.17
CA PHE A 12 1.99 7.19 4.94
C PHE A 12 2.70 8.29 4.13
N ALA A 13 3.12 8.02 2.89
CA ALA A 13 3.90 8.92 2.07
C ALA A 13 3.24 10.30 1.89
N ALA A 14 1.99 10.34 1.45
CA ALA A 14 1.27 11.60 1.19
C ALA A 14 1.07 12.46 2.47
N ALA A 15 0.94 11.83 3.64
CA ALA A 15 0.87 12.53 4.91
C ALA A 15 2.23 13.11 5.28
N LEU A 16 3.30 12.32 5.14
CA LEU A 16 4.65 12.72 5.50
C LEU A 16 5.16 13.84 4.59
N GLU A 17 4.88 13.80 3.28
CA GLU A 17 5.19 14.89 2.35
C GLU A 17 4.58 16.23 2.78
N LYS A 18 3.39 16.23 3.39
CA LYS A 18 2.73 17.43 3.90
C LYS A 18 3.25 17.85 5.28
N LEU A 19 3.58 16.90 6.14
CA LEU A 19 4.04 17.16 7.50
C LEU A 19 5.50 17.63 7.56
N THR A 20 6.35 17.06 6.71
CA THR A 20 7.79 17.36 6.70
C THR A 20 8.10 18.86 6.57
N PRO A 21 7.52 19.62 5.62
CA PRO A 21 7.81 21.07 5.53
C PRO A 21 7.38 21.84 6.78
N LEU A 22 6.30 21.41 7.44
CA LEU A 22 5.82 22.03 8.68
C LEU A 22 6.79 21.76 9.84
N TYR A 23 7.29 20.53 9.94
CA TYR A 23 8.28 20.14 10.93
C TYR A 23 9.59 20.89 10.73
N CYS A 24 10.16 20.88 9.52
CA CYS A 24 11.39 21.57 9.18
C CYS A 24 11.32 23.06 9.52
N LYS A 25 10.20 23.72 9.20
CA LYS A 25 9.97 25.12 9.54
C LYS A 25 9.91 25.38 11.05
N ARG A 26 9.30 24.45 11.81
CA ARG A 26 9.11 24.61 13.26
C ARG A 26 10.39 24.37 14.06
N PHE A 27 11.19 23.41 13.67
CA PHE A 27 12.33 22.94 14.43
C PHE A 27 13.70 23.35 13.82
N SER A 28 13.69 23.99 12.64
CA SER A 28 14.92 24.35 11.90
C SER A 28 15.82 23.15 11.59
N GLU A 29 15.20 21.99 11.36
CA GLU A 29 15.88 20.73 11.02
C GLU A 29 15.57 20.35 9.57
N GLU A 30 16.49 19.62 8.94
CA GLU A 30 16.30 19.09 7.59
C GLU A 30 15.94 17.62 7.63
N ILE A 31 14.96 17.21 6.82
CA ILE A 31 14.53 15.82 6.67
C ILE A 31 14.69 15.39 5.21
N SER A 32 15.35 14.27 4.99
CA SER A 32 15.43 13.58 3.71
C SER A 32 14.40 12.44 3.68
N LEU A 33 13.40 12.55 2.81
CA LEU A 33 12.35 11.53 2.67
C LEU A 33 12.72 10.51 1.61
N HIS A 34 12.53 9.24 1.96
CA HIS A 34 12.69 8.10 1.07
C HIS A 34 11.39 7.27 1.06
N PHE A 35 11.11 6.61 -0.06
CA PHE A 35 9.89 5.86 -0.25
C PHE A 35 10.21 4.44 -0.71
N GLY A 36 9.40 3.46 -0.27
CA GLY A 36 9.51 2.07 -0.67
C GLY A 36 8.33 1.27 -0.15
N SER A 37 8.03 0.10 -0.73
CA SER A 37 7.00 -0.76 -0.17
C SER A 37 7.47 -1.40 1.15
N SER A 38 6.52 -1.60 2.09
CA SER A 38 6.83 -2.21 3.40
C SER A 38 7.33 -3.65 3.29
N LEU A 39 6.87 -4.37 2.27
CA LEU A 39 7.12 -5.79 2.04
C LEU A 39 7.35 -6.04 0.55
N GLY A 40 7.81 -7.25 0.22
CA GLY A 40 8.02 -7.67 -1.16
C GLY A 40 9.44 -7.45 -1.65
N ALA A 41 9.71 -7.97 -2.85
CA ALA A 41 11.03 -8.00 -3.48
C ALA A 41 11.17 -6.98 -4.63
N ALA A 42 10.32 -5.95 -4.69
CA ALA A 42 10.48 -4.87 -5.65
C ALA A 42 11.83 -4.17 -5.40
N HIS A 43 12.46 -3.69 -6.47
CA HIS A 43 13.81 -3.09 -6.38
C HIS A 43 13.88 -1.89 -5.43
N ASP A 44 12.76 -1.19 -5.23
CA ASP A 44 12.61 -0.04 -4.37
C ASP A 44 11.96 -0.36 -3.00
N SER A 45 11.69 -1.64 -2.71
CA SER A 45 11.13 -2.03 -1.41
C SER A 45 12.11 -1.73 -0.26
N ILE A 46 11.58 -1.46 0.92
CA ILE A 46 12.39 -1.17 2.11
C ILE A 46 13.36 -2.31 2.41
N PRO A 47 12.93 -3.60 2.43
CA PRO A 47 13.85 -4.71 2.64
C PRO A 47 14.95 -4.78 1.58
N THR A 48 14.63 -4.59 0.30
CA THR A 48 15.63 -4.63 -0.79
C THR A 48 16.65 -3.51 -0.65
N ARG A 49 16.22 -2.29 -0.31
CA ARG A 49 17.12 -1.15 -0.10
C ARG A 49 18.06 -1.35 1.09
N LEU A 50 17.58 -1.94 2.18
CA LEU A 50 18.42 -2.31 3.31
C LEU A 50 19.43 -3.40 2.96
N ALA A 51 19.01 -4.43 2.23
CA ALA A 51 19.90 -5.48 1.72
C ALA A 51 21.00 -4.92 0.79
N GLN A 52 20.75 -3.81 0.12
CA GLN A 52 21.74 -3.07 -0.68
C GLN A 52 22.65 -2.16 0.16
N GLY A 53 22.53 -2.18 1.48
CA GLY A 53 23.36 -1.40 2.39
C GLY A 53 22.91 0.06 2.59
N GLN A 54 21.71 0.43 2.14
CA GLN A 54 21.18 1.77 2.45
C GLN A 54 20.81 1.86 3.94
N VAL A 55 21.05 3.02 4.53
CA VAL A 55 20.84 3.28 5.95
C VAL A 55 19.85 4.42 6.11
N PHE A 56 18.93 4.27 7.07
CA PHE A 56 17.93 5.29 7.40
C PHE A 56 17.85 5.46 8.91
N ASP A 57 17.57 6.69 9.36
CA ASP A 57 17.48 7.01 10.79
C ASP A 57 16.11 6.61 11.38
N ALA A 58 15.04 6.63 10.56
CA ALA A 58 13.70 6.26 10.98
C ALA A 58 12.91 5.52 9.87
N PHE A 59 12.02 4.64 10.31
CA PHE A 59 11.21 3.78 9.45
C PHE A 59 9.72 3.95 9.77
N ILE A 60 8.88 4.19 8.74
CA ILE A 60 7.42 4.24 8.86
C ILE A 60 6.83 3.26 7.85
N LEU A 61 6.37 2.11 8.30
CA LEU A 61 5.89 1.03 7.44
C LEU A 61 4.84 0.17 8.14
N ALA A 62 4.25 -0.79 7.41
CA ALA A 62 3.28 -1.72 7.98
C ALA A 62 3.90 -2.51 9.15
N ARG A 63 3.13 -2.75 10.21
CA ARG A 63 3.56 -3.44 11.44
C ARG A 63 4.33 -4.73 11.14
N ARG A 64 3.77 -5.59 10.29
CA ARG A 64 4.42 -6.84 9.88
C ARG A 64 5.84 -6.60 9.30
N GLY A 65 5.99 -5.63 8.40
CA GLY A 65 7.32 -5.30 7.86
C GLY A 65 8.27 -4.76 8.91
N LEU A 66 7.78 -3.99 9.88
CA LEU A 66 8.59 -3.51 11.00
C LEU A 66 9.09 -4.66 11.87
N ASP A 67 8.20 -5.62 12.16
CA ASP A 67 8.53 -6.80 12.98
C ASP A 67 9.54 -7.71 12.26
N ASP A 68 9.40 -7.92 10.94
CA ASP A 68 10.35 -8.66 10.11
C ASP A 68 11.73 -7.99 10.14
N LEU A 69 11.83 -6.67 9.96
CA LEU A 69 13.09 -5.92 10.03
C LEU A 69 13.74 -5.97 11.43
N ALA A 70 12.94 -6.02 12.48
CA ALA A 70 13.45 -6.18 13.85
C ALA A 70 14.01 -7.59 14.08
N VAL A 71 13.40 -8.63 13.51
CA VAL A 71 13.91 -10.02 13.55
C VAL A 71 15.22 -10.14 12.76
N GLU A 72 15.32 -9.47 11.63
CA GLU A 72 16.52 -9.42 10.78
C GLU A 72 17.66 -8.58 11.37
N GLY A 73 17.40 -7.86 12.47
CA GLY A 73 18.42 -7.06 13.17
C GLY A 73 18.64 -5.66 12.59
N HIS A 74 17.81 -5.20 11.67
CA HIS A 74 17.85 -3.84 11.12
C HIS A 74 17.34 -2.78 12.11
N LEU A 75 16.54 -3.18 13.08
CA LEU A 75 15.93 -2.29 14.08
C LEU A 75 16.23 -2.78 15.50
N ALA A 76 16.32 -1.85 16.44
CA ALA A 76 16.42 -2.19 17.86
C ALA A 76 15.13 -2.89 18.32
N LYS A 77 15.28 -4.02 19.03
CA LYS A 77 14.15 -4.79 19.54
C LYS A 77 13.27 -3.95 20.48
N GLY A 78 11.96 -4.09 20.34
CA GLY A 78 10.98 -3.42 21.21
C GLY A 78 10.77 -1.94 20.94
N GLN A 79 11.36 -1.39 19.89
CA GLN A 79 11.11 -0.01 19.46
C GLN A 79 10.12 0.00 18.29
N GLY A 80 9.00 0.67 18.50
CA GLY A 80 8.00 0.89 17.46
C GLY A 80 6.67 1.33 18.06
N TRP A 81 6.07 2.32 17.43
CA TRP A 81 4.78 2.88 17.83
C TRP A 81 3.80 2.77 16.68
N ASP A 82 2.54 2.47 16.98
CA ASP A 82 1.47 2.54 16.01
C ASP A 82 1.08 4.02 15.82
N LEU A 83 1.26 4.50 14.60
CA LEU A 83 0.97 5.90 14.26
C LEU A 83 -0.43 6.07 13.71
N VAL A 84 -0.86 5.17 12.82
CA VAL A 84 -2.14 5.22 12.12
C VAL A 84 -2.61 3.83 11.76
N GLU A 85 -3.91 3.67 11.54
CA GLU A 85 -4.48 2.54 10.83
C GLU A 85 -4.58 2.87 9.33
N SER A 86 -4.26 1.91 8.48
CA SER A 86 -4.34 2.04 7.03
C SER A 86 -5.17 0.91 6.45
N ASN A 87 -6.31 1.28 5.88
CA ASN A 87 -7.25 0.32 5.28
C ASN A 87 -6.98 0.14 3.79
N ILE A 88 -7.18 -1.08 3.30
CA ILE A 88 -7.18 -1.38 1.86
C ILE A 88 -8.44 -0.79 1.25
N GLY A 89 -8.24 0.08 0.28
CA GLY A 89 -9.29 0.71 -0.51
C GLY A 89 -9.43 0.06 -1.87
N VAL A 90 -10.59 0.27 -2.45
CA VAL A 90 -10.96 -0.17 -3.80
C VAL A 90 -11.06 1.05 -4.71
N ALA A 91 -10.27 1.06 -5.78
CA ALA A 91 -10.21 2.12 -6.77
C ALA A 91 -10.90 1.71 -8.07
N ILE A 92 -11.72 2.62 -8.61
CA ILE A 92 -12.24 2.57 -9.98
C ILE A 92 -12.05 3.94 -10.63
N ARG A 93 -12.25 4.06 -11.93
CA ARG A 93 -12.28 5.38 -12.60
C ARG A 93 -13.46 6.20 -12.09
N VAL A 94 -13.34 7.52 -12.14
CA VAL A 94 -14.40 8.42 -11.67
C VAL A 94 -15.69 8.31 -12.48
N GLU A 95 -15.59 7.96 -13.78
CA GLU A 95 -16.71 7.78 -14.69
C GLU A 95 -17.43 6.43 -14.59
N ASP A 96 -16.83 5.42 -13.95
CA ASP A 96 -17.41 4.07 -13.86
C ASP A 96 -18.44 3.98 -12.71
N ASP A 97 -19.40 3.10 -12.86
CA ASP A 97 -20.34 2.79 -11.77
C ASP A 97 -19.65 2.08 -10.62
N ALA A 98 -20.00 2.49 -9.39
CA ALA A 98 -19.40 1.88 -8.21
C ALA A 98 -19.96 0.48 -7.98
N PRO A 99 -19.12 -0.57 -7.95
CA PRO A 99 -19.55 -1.90 -7.58
C PRO A 99 -19.91 -1.95 -6.08
N ASP A 100 -20.77 -2.88 -5.72
CA ASP A 100 -21.00 -3.19 -4.30
C ASP A 100 -19.87 -4.06 -3.76
N ILE A 101 -19.22 -3.56 -2.71
CA ILE A 101 -18.15 -4.26 -1.97
C ILE A 101 -18.42 -4.29 -0.48
N SER A 102 -19.67 -4.07 -0.07
CA SER A 102 -20.06 -3.88 1.33
C SER A 102 -20.03 -5.19 2.15
N THR A 103 -20.15 -6.33 1.51
CA THR A 103 -20.14 -7.66 2.12
C THR A 103 -19.12 -8.58 1.45
N LEU A 104 -18.76 -9.69 2.09
CA LEU A 104 -17.90 -10.71 1.47
C LEU A 104 -18.51 -11.29 0.19
N VAL A 105 -19.83 -11.41 0.15
CA VAL A 105 -20.56 -11.94 -1.02
C VAL A 105 -20.46 -10.96 -2.18
N SER A 106 -20.83 -9.69 -1.98
CA SER A 106 -20.80 -8.67 -3.03
C SER A 106 -19.36 -8.37 -3.49
N LEU A 107 -18.38 -8.38 -2.58
CA LEU A 107 -16.97 -8.29 -2.95
C LEU A 107 -16.54 -9.45 -3.86
N LYS A 108 -16.93 -10.69 -3.52
CA LYS A 108 -16.65 -11.88 -4.33
C LYS A 108 -17.25 -11.74 -5.73
N GLU A 109 -18.52 -11.35 -5.83
CA GLU A 109 -19.20 -11.13 -7.11
C GLU A 109 -18.50 -10.03 -7.95
N THR A 110 -18.12 -8.92 -7.33
CA THR A 110 -17.35 -7.85 -7.97
C THR A 110 -16.02 -8.37 -8.50
N LEU A 111 -15.27 -9.13 -7.72
CA LEU A 111 -13.99 -9.70 -8.15
C LEU A 111 -14.15 -10.66 -9.32
N LEU A 112 -15.17 -11.54 -9.28
CA LEU A 112 -15.44 -12.52 -10.35
C LEU A 112 -15.95 -11.89 -11.65
N SER A 113 -16.64 -10.74 -11.57
CA SER A 113 -17.13 -10.02 -12.74
C SER A 113 -16.09 -9.10 -13.38
N SER A 114 -15.02 -8.77 -12.67
CA SER A 114 -13.95 -7.91 -13.18
C SER A 114 -13.00 -8.68 -14.10
N GLN A 115 -12.69 -8.12 -15.27
CA GLN A 115 -11.80 -8.77 -16.24
C GLN A 115 -10.33 -8.58 -15.88
N ARG A 116 -9.97 -7.39 -15.37
CA ARG A 116 -8.60 -7.05 -15.01
C ARG A 116 -8.55 -6.35 -13.65
N ILE A 117 -7.85 -6.96 -12.71
CA ILE A 117 -7.74 -6.51 -11.33
C ILE A 117 -6.29 -6.16 -11.02
N ALA A 118 -6.04 -4.91 -10.66
CA ALA A 118 -4.70 -4.43 -10.30
C ALA A 118 -4.48 -4.53 -8.78
N LEU A 119 -3.39 -5.17 -8.38
CA LEU A 119 -2.97 -5.33 -6.98
C LEU A 119 -1.62 -4.66 -6.76
N ALA A 120 -1.45 -3.93 -5.67
CA ALA A 120 -0.15 -3.36 -5.33
C ALA A 120 0.88 -4.45 -4.98
N ALA A 121 2.14 -4.26 -5.38
CA ALA A 121 3.26 -5.12 -4.98
C ALA A 121 3.70 -4.83 -3.53
N SER A 122 2.78 -4.72 -2.61
CA SER A 122 2.99 -4.34 -1.21
C SER A 122 2.10 -5.16 -0.29
N ALA A 123 2.09 -4.81 0.99
CA ALA A 123 1.31 -5.52 2.01
C ALA A 123 -0.16 -5.75 1.61
N SER A 124 -0.81 -4.77 0.97
CA SER A 124 -2.22 -4.90 0.54
C SER A 124 -2.43 -5.97 -0.53
N GLY A 125 -1.60 -6.00 -1.58
CA GLY A 125 -1.73 -7.01 -2.63
C GLY A 125 -1.31 -8.41 -2.14
N ILE A 126 -0.30 -8.50 -1.28
CA ILE A 126 0.12 -9.75 -0.65
C ILE A 126 -1.03 -10.31 0.21
N TYR A 127 -1.68 -9.49 1.01
CA TYR A 127 -2.83 -9.87 1.83
C TYR A 127 -4.00 -10.39 0.98
N LEU A 128 -4.36 -9.68 -0.09
CA LEU A 128 -5.43 -10.12 -1.00
C LEU A 128 -5.13 -11.49 -1.61
N LYS A 129 -3.91 -11.69 -2.12
CA LYS A 129 -3.52 -12.96 -2.77
C LYS A 129 -3.45 -14.13 -1.80
N ASN A 130 -2.86 -13.92 -0.63
CA ASN A 130 -2.53 -15.02 0.27
C ASN A 130 -3.63 -15.34 1.27
N GLU A 131 -4.53 -14.40 1.54
CA GLU A 131 -5.56 -14.57 2.57
C GLU A 131 -6.97 -14.38 2.01
N VAL A 132 -7.26 -13.26 1.34
CA VAL A 132 -8.64 -12.94 0.93
C VAL A 132 -9.12 -13.85 -0.20
N PHE A 133 -8.34 -14.03 -1.27
CA PHE A 133 -8.75 -14.86 -2.39
C PHE A 133 -8.92 -16.35 -2.02
N PRO A 134 -8.02 -16.96 -1.22
CA PRO A 134 -8.24 -18.31 -0.69
C PRO A 134 -9.48 -18.42 0.19
N MET A 135 -9.69 -17.46 1.11
CA MET A 135 -10.86 -17.43 1.99
C MET A 135 -12.18 -17.34 1.21
N LEU A 136 -12.21 -16.54 0.13
CA LEU A 136 -13.37 -16.42 -0.75
C LEU A 136 -13.53 -17.63 -1.71
N GLY A 137 -12.53 -18.51 -1.79
CA GLY A 137 -12.52 -19.68 -2.70
C GLY A 137 -12.44 -19.29 -4.17
N ILE A 138 -11.68 -18.22 -4.52
CA ILE A 138 -11.57 -17.67 -5.89
C ILE A 138 -10.12 -17.57 -6.38
N SER A 139 -9.17 -18.19 -5.72
CA SER A 139 -7.75 -18.07 -6.06
C SER A 139 -7.44 -18.40 -7.52
N ASP A 140 -8.02 -19.45 -8.07
CA ASP A 140 -7.78 -19.89 -9.44
C ASP A 140 -8.28 -18.87 -10.47
N GLN A 141 -9.46 -18.28 -10.23
CA GLN A 141 -10.02 -17.23 -11.08
C GLN A 141 -9.15 -15.94 -10.99
N MET A 142 -8.73 -15.58 -9.79
CA MET A 142 -7.89 -14.39 -9.57
C MET A 142 -6.50 -14.54 -10.19
N ASN A 143 -5.96 -15.76 -10.28
CA ASN A 143 -4.69 -16.01 -11.00
C ASN A 143 -4.78 -15.66 -12.50
N GLN A 144 -5.98 -15.64 -13.06
CA GLN A 144 -6.19 -15.30 -14.48
C GLN A 144 -6.47 -13.81 -14.69
N SER A 145 -7.21 -13.16 -13.77
CA SER A 145 -7.68 -11.77 -13.91
C SER A 145 -6.87 -10.75 -13.12
N ALA A 146 -6.19 -11.16 -12.04
CA ALA A 146 -5.44 -10.24 -11.20
C ALA A 146 -3.94 -10.23 -11.53
N PHE A 147 -3.36 -9.03 -11.55
CA PHE A 147 -1.93 -8.84 -11.75
C PHE A 147 -1.34 -7.87 -10.73
N THR A 148 -0.03 -7.97 -10.51
CA THR A 148 0.70 -7.14 -9.56
C THR A 148 1.30 -5.93 -10.27
N VAL A 149 1.01 -4.74 -9.74
CA VAL A 149 1.59 -3.47 -10.16
C VAL A 149 2.87 -3.23 -9.37
N LEU A 150 3.98 -3.08 -10.09
CA LEU A 150 5.30 -2.80 -9.51
C LEU A 150 5.59 -1.30 -9.57
N SER A 151 6.16 -0.74 -8.50
CA SER A 151 6.79 0.59 -8.45
C SER A 151 5.92 1.78 -8.90
N GLU A 152 4.61 1.62 -9.01
CA GLU A 152 3.66 2.72 -9.21
C GLU A 152 2.38 2.50 -8.41
N ARG A 153 1.58 3.55 -8.26
CA ARG A 153 0.27 3.45 -7.61
C ARG A 153 -0.74 2.76 -8.51
N VAL A 154 -1.48 1.80 -7.97
CA VAL A 154 -2.54 1.05 -8.66
C VAL A 154 -3.58 1.98 -9.31
N GLY A 155 -3.92 3.08 -8.66
CA GLY A 155 -4.86 4.04 -9.21
C GLY A 155 -4.43 4.65 -10.56
N HIS A 156 -3.14 4.76 -10.86
CA HIS A 156 -2.69 5.21 -12.19
C HIS A 156 -2.96 4.16 -13.27
N VAL A 157 -2.79 2.89 -12.94
CA VAL A 157 -3.08 1.76 -13.83
C VAL A 157 -4.57 1.69 -14.15
N VAL A 158 -5.43 1.88 -13.14
CA VAL A 158 -6.89 1.96 -13.30
C VAL A 158 -7.27 3.17 -14.16
N ALA A 159 -6.67 4.35 -13.90
CA ALA A 159 -6.93 5.57 -14.66
C ALA A 159 -6.61 5.42 -16.17
N ARG A 160 -5.56 4.66 -16.51
CA ARG A 160 -5.16 4.38 -17.90
C ARG A 160 -5.96 3.25 -18.57
N LYS A 161 -7.00 2.72 -17.89
CA LYS A 161 -7.83 1.60 -18.37
C LYS A 161 -7.08 0.28 -18.58
N GLU A 162 -5.95 0.11 -17.88
CA GLU A 162 -5.19 -1.13 -17.88
C GLU A 162 -5.76 -2.14 -16.86
N ALA A 163 -6.64 -1.68 -15.96
CA ALA A 163 -7.44 -2.48 -15.06
C ALA A 163 -8.83 -1.85 -14.88
N ASP A 164 -9.83 -2.69 -14.56
CA ASP A 164 -11.19 -2.25 -14.27
C ASP A 164 -11.30 -1.74 -12.83
N ILE A 165 -10.64 -2.45 -11.91
CA ILE A 165 -10.66 -2.23 -10.49
C ILE A 165 -9.25 -2.41 -9.92
N GLY A 166 -8.93 -1.68 -8.86
CA GLY A 166 -7.62 -1.77 -8.23
C GLY A 166 -7.68 -1.74 -6.71
N PHE A 167 -6.73 -2.41 -6.07
CA PHE A 167 -6.64 -2.53 -4.63
C PHE A 167 -5.29 -2.02 -4.13
N GLN A 168 -5.34 -1.03 -3.26
CA GLN A 168 -4.16 -0.43 -2.62
C GLN A 168 -4.58 0.24 -1.29
N GLN A 169 -3.64 0.71 -0.52
CA GLN A 169 -3.98 1.52 0.65
C GLN A 169 -4.78 2.77 0.23
N ALA A 170 -5.88 3.06 0.92
CA ALA A 170 -6.78 4.15 0.53
C ALA A 170 -6.07 5.52 0.44
N SER A 171 -5.10 5.75 1.32
CA SER A 171 -4.26 6.97 1.31
C SER A 171 -3.45 7.16 0.03
N GLU A 172 -3.19 6.08 -0.72
CA GLU A 172 -2.50 6.11 -2.00
C GLU A 172 -3.47 6.31 -3.18
N ILE A 173 -4.73 5.92 -3.02
CA ILE A 173 -5.79 6.11 -4.02
C ILE A 173 -6.31 7.55 -4.01
N ILE A 174 -6.63 8.07 -2.81
CA ILE A 174 -7.28 9.38 -2.62
C ILE A 174 -6.60 10.55 -3.36
N PRO A 175 -5.27 10.64 -3.44
CA PRO A 175 -4.63 11.75 -4.15
C PRO A 175 -4.78 11.73 -5.67
N ILE A 176 -5.26 10.65 -6.27
CA ILE A 176 -5.30 10.45 -7.74
C ILE A 176 -6.66 10.91 -8.27
N LYS A 177 -6.70 12.05 -8.95
CA LYS A 177 -7.93 12.73 -9.39
C LYS A 177 -8.77 11.92 -10.40
N SER A 178 -8.13 11.05 -11.18
CA SER A 178 -8.80 10.28 -12.25
C SER A 178 -9.45 8.99 -11.76
N VAL A 179 -9.31 8.67 -10.48
CA VAL A 179 -9.96 7.53 -9.84
C VAL A 179 -10.72 7.99 -8.61
N ARG A 180 -11.69 7.19 -8.20
CA ARG A 180 -12.38 7.36 -6.92
C ARG A 180 -12.19 6.14 -6.03
N LEU A 181 -12.14 6.38 -4.76
CA LEU A 181 -12.22 5.36 -3.73
C LEU A 181 -13.70 4.94 -3.59
N VAL A 182 -14.00 3.68 -3.94
CA VAL A 182 -15.36 3.10 -3.78
C VAL A 182 -15.66 2.90 -2.29
N GLY A 183 -14.68 2.39 -1.55
CA GLY A 183 -14.80 2.06 -0.14
C GLY A 183 -13.61 1.22 0.31
N PHE A 184 -13.77 0.61 1.47
CA PHE A 184 -12.79 -0.29 2.06
C PHE A 184 -13.26 -1.74 1.93
N LEU A 185 -12.37 -2.69 2.13
CA LEU A 185 -12.75 -4.10 2.27
C LEU A 185 -13.82 -4.27 3.36
N PRO A 186 -14.69 -5.29 3.27
CA PRO A 186 -15.64 -5.65 4.34
C PRO A 186 -14.96 -5.77 5.70
N LYS A 187 -15.69 -5.45 6.77
CA LYS A 187 -15.12 -5.40 8.14
C LYS A 187 -14.50 -6.71 8.59
N GLU A 188 -15.00 -7.82 8.10
CA GLU A 188 -14.56 -9.19 8.41
C GLU A 188 -13.15 -9.49 7.92
N ILE A 189 -12.65 -8.68 6.96
CA ILE A 189 -11.34 -8.86 6.31
C ILE A 189 -10.56 -7.54 6.19
N ARG A 190 -10.88 -6.61 7.06
CA ARG A 190 -10.21 -5.30 7.09
C ARG A 190 -9.04 -5.30 8.04
#